data_01ea9b27e6d6aa3dfdc5b8343a251a35
#
_entry.id   01ea9b27e6d6aa3dfdc5b8343a251a35
#
_cell.length_a   1.000
_cell.length_b   1.000
_cell.length_c   1.000
_cell.angle_alpha   90.00
_cell.angle_beta   90.00
_cell.angle_gamma   90.00
#
_symmetry.space_group_name_H-M   'P 1'
#
loop_
_entity.id
_entity.type
_entity.pdbx_description
1 polymer ?
#
loop_
_entity_poly.entity_id
_entity_poly.type
_entity_poly.pdbx_seq_one_letter_code
_entity_poly.pdbx_strand_id
1 'polypeptide(L)'
;EQLGWPWPAFEIPDNIKAAWDASEAGAQAEQVWQKKMAAYRREHPDLAAELERRQAGELPADWAAGAAAAIAEIAQNDKALATRKDSQVALNAFAPLLPEMAGGSADLTGSNLTNHDGSVPVTRADAAGNYIYYGVREFAMAAVMNGMTLHGGFIPYGGTFLTFSDYARNALRMAALMEI
;
A
#
# COMPACT_ATOMS: atom_id res chain seq x y z
N GLU A 1 -33.55 6.32 29.24
CA GLU A 1 -34.39 5.39 30.01
C GLU A 1 -34.41 3.98 29.40
N GLN A 2 -34.62 3.82 28.09
CA GLN A 2 -34.68 2.49 27.44
C GLN A 2 -33.43 1.66 27.56
N LEU A 3 -32.23 2.29 27.62
CA LEU A 3 -30.95 1.63 27.76
C LEU A 3 -30.46 1.51 29.21
N GLY A 4 -31.25 1.95 30.18
CA GLY A 4 -30.86 1.93 31.60
C GLY A 4 -29.70 2.87 31.94
N TRP A 5 -29.45 3.91 31.10
CA TRP A 5 -28.43 4.92 31.34
C TRP A 5 -28.96 5.98 32.35
N PRO A 6 -28.49 6.02 33.60
CA PRO A 6 -29.03 6.89 34.62
C PRO A 6 -28.37 8.27 34.69
N TRP A 7 -27.29 8.50 33.96
CA TRP A 7 -26.52 9.75 34.01
C TRP A 7 -27.01 10.77 33.00
N PRO A 8 -26.82 12.07 33.28
CA PRO A 8 -27.13 13.14 32.34
C PRO A 8 -26.42 13.02 30.99
N ALA A 9 -26.90 13.75 29.98
CA ALA A 9 -26.26 13.83 28.68
C ALA A 9 -24.83 14.38 28.83
N PHE A 10 -23.87 13.76 28.13
CA PHE A 10 -22.43 14.08 28.10
C PHE A 10 -21.69 13.82 29.44
N GLU A 11 -22.36 13.27 30.45
CA GLU A 11 -21.69 12.80 31.68
C GLU A 11 -21.37 11.31 31.60
N ILE A 12 -20.09 10.96 31.70
CA ILE A 12 -19.61 9.57 31.74
C ILE A 12 -18.94 9.38 33.09
N PRO A 13 -19.44 8.46 33.96
CA PRO A 13 -18.84 8.22 35.28
C PRO A 13 -17.41 7.68 35.19
N ASP A 14 -16.62 7.98 36.18
CA ASP A 14 -15.18 7.70 36.20
C ASP A 14 -14.86 6.19 36.14
N ASN A 15 -15.71 5.34 36.72
CA ASN A 15 -15.54 3.90 36.62
C ASN A 15 -15.72 3.38 35.17
N ILE A 16 -16.59 4.02 34.38
CA ILE A 16 -16.75 3.68 32.95
C ILE A 16 -15.57 4.23 32.15
N LYS A 17 -15.15 5.48 32.42
CA LYS A 17 -13.93 6.04 31.79
C LYS A 17 -12.71 5.16 32.04
N ALA A 18 -12.48 4.77 33.30
CA ALA A 18 -11.37 3.90 33.67
C ALA A 18 -11.41 2.53 32.99
N ALA A 19 -12.61 1.97 32.76
CA ALA A 19 -12.76 0.69 32.05
C ALA A 19 -12.40 0.78 30.55
N TRP A 20 -12.49 1.97 29.95
CA TRP A 20 -12.15 2.24 28.55
C TRP A 20 -10.77 2.86 28.38
N ASP A 21 -10.12 3.28 29.47
CA ASP A 21 -8.80 3.91 29.40
C ASP A 21 -7.73 2.85 29.09
N ALA A 22 -7.20 2.91 27.88
CA ALA A 22 -6.10 2.07 27.41
C ALA A 22 -4.73 2.77 27.48
N SER A 23 -4.62 3.92 28.11
CA SER A 23 -3.39 4.75 28.10
C SER A 23 -2.18 4.01 28.65
N GLU A 24 -2.32 3.32 29.78
CA GLU A 24 -1.23 2.55 30.38
C GLU A 24 -0.85 1.34 29.51
N ALA A 25 -1.83 0.57 29.03
CA ALA A 25 -1.60 -0.59 28.17
C ALA A 25 -0.96 -0.18 26.84
N GLY A 26 -1.40 0.95 26.26
CA GLY A 26 -0.82 1.53 25.05
C GLY A 26 0.62 1.96 25.25
N ALA A 27 0.92 2.67 26.35
CA ALA A 27 2.27 3.10 26.68
C ALA A 27 3.23 1.90 26.88
N GLN A 28 2.77 0.84 27.51
CA GLN A 28 3.55 -0.39 27.67
C GLN A 28 3.83 -1.07 26.31
N ALA A 29 2.82 -1.17 25.44
CA ALA A 29 2.98 -1.72 24.10
C ALA A 29 3.97 -0.91 23.26
N GLU A 30 3.88 0.42 23.31
CA GLU A 30 4.81 1.33 22.64
C GLU A 30 6.25 1.17 23.14
N GLN A 31 6.45 1.10 24.46
CA GLN A 31 7.78 0.86 25.03
C GLN A 31 8.40 -0.45 24.57
N VAL A 32 7.61 -1.54 24.47
CA VAL A 32 8.07 -2.82 23.93
C VAL A 32 8.48 -2.68 22.46
N TRP A 33 7.67 -1.98 21.66
CA TRP A 33 7.99 -1.69 20.27
C TRP A 33 9.28 -0.87 20.13
N GLN A 34 9.44 0.21 20.90
CA GLN A 34 10.63 1.07 20.86
C GLN A 34 11.92 0.30 21.19
N LYS A 35 11.86 -0.62 22.18
CA LYS A 35 13.00 -1.48 22.48
C LYS A 35 13.37 -2.41 21.32
N LYS A 36 12.37 -3.00 20.65
CA LYS A 36 12.59 -3.85 19.48
C LYS A 36 13.20 -3.06 18.32
N MET A 37 12.66 -1.87 18.02
CA MET A 37 13.19 -1.01 16.97
C MET A 37 14.60 -0.53 17.28
N ALA A 38 14.92 -0.20 18.52
CA ALA A 38 16.29 0.16 18.91
C ALA A 38 17.28 -1.00 18.72
N ALA A 39 16.87 -2.23 18.98
CA ALA A 39 17.68 -3.42 18.70
C ALA A 39 17.83 -3.64 17.20
N TYR A 40 16.73 -3.55 16.44
CA TYR A 40 16.72 -3.73 14.99
C TYR A 40 17.62 -2.72 14.26
N ARG A 41 17.59 -1.45 14.65
CA ARG A 41 18.50 -0.41 14.11
C ARG A 41 19.97 -0.73 14.32
N ARG A 42 20.33 -1.37 15.46
CA ARG A 42 21.72 -1.77 15.71
C ARG A 42 22.15 -2.99 14.92
N GLU A 43 21.26 -3.97 14.76
CA GLU A 43 21.56 -5.26 14.13
C GLU A 43 21.41 -5.20 12.60
N HIS A 44 20.48 -4.36 12.10
CA HIS A 44 20.13 -4.25 10.70
C HIS A 44 19.94 -2.77 10.29
N PRO A 45 20.99 -1.93 10.33
CA PRO A 45 20.84 -0.48 10.13
C PRO A 45 20.24 -0.10 8.79
N ASP A 46 20.64 -0.75 7.70
CA ASP A 46 20.13 -0.45 6.35
C ASP A 46 18.65 -0.84 6.19
N LEU A 47 18.26 -2.00 6.73
CA LEU A 47 16.86 -2.44 6.69
C LEU A 47 15.97 -1.58 7.58
N ALA A 48 16.50 -1.11 8.72
CA ALA A 48 15.76 -0.20 9.60
C ALA A 48 15.54 1.16 8.93
N ALA A 49 16.58 1.71 8.30
CA ALA A 49 16.49 2.97 7.56
C ALA A 49 15.49 2.87 6.40
N GLU A 50 15.49 1.77 5.66
CA GLU A 50 14.56 1.52 4.58
C GLU A 50 13.11 1.38 5.10
N LEU A 51 12.89 0.68 6.21
CA LEU A 51 11.58 0.58 6.86
C LEU A 51 11.06 1.97 7.27
N GLU A 52 11.91 2.77 7.91
CA GLU A 52 11.57 4.11 8.37
C GLU A 52 11.26 5.05 7.21
N ARG A 53 12.06 5.01 6.14
CA ARG A 53 11.81 5.76 4.90
C ARG A 53 10.42 5.45 4.33
N ARG A 54 10.11 4.16 4.18
CA ARG A 54 8.82 3.71 3.64
C ARG A 54 7.66 4.10 4.53
N GLN A 55 7.80 3.98 5.85
CA GLN A 55 6.76 4.38 6.80
C GLN A 55 6.54 5.90 6.83
N ALA A 56 7.58 6.68 6.57
CA ALA A 56 7.47 8.13 6.40
C ALA A 56 6.84 8.55 5.05
N GLY A 57 6.62 7.62 4.12
CA GLY A 57 6.12 7.91 2.77
C GLY A 57 7.16 8.60 1.88
N GLU A 58 8.43 8.52 2.24
CA GLU A 58 9.52 9.14 1.49
C GLU A 58 9.95 8.22 0.34
N LEU A 59 10.16 8.80 -0.85
CA LEU A 59 10.69 8.08 -2.00
C LEU A 59 12.21 7.84 -1.86
N PRO A 60 12.79 6.83 -2.57
CA PRO A 60 14.24 6.63 -2.59
C PRO A 60 14.99 7.90 -2.98
N ALA A 61 16.16 8.13 -2.40
CA ALA A 61 16.92 9.36 -2.59
C ALA A 61 17.31 9.63 -4.06
N ASP A 62 17.49 8.57 -4.84
CA ASP A 62 17.82 8.60 -6.25
C ASP A 62 16.61 8.58 -7.19
N TRP A 63 15.39 8.51 -6.64
CA TRP A 63 14.15 8.43 -7.41
C TRP A 63 14.04 9.52 -8.49
N ALA A 64 14.23 10.79 -8.13
CA ALA A 64 14.03 11.89 -9.06
C ALA A 64 14.99 11.81 -10.27
N ALA A 65 16.24 11.46 -10.04
CA ALA A 65 17.24 11.29 -11.10
C ALA A 65 16.95 10.05 -11.96
N GLY A 66 16.63 8.93 -11.32
CA GLY A 66 16.30 7.67 -11.99
C GLY A 66 15.02 7.80 -12.83
N ALA A 67 13.98 8.43 -12.30
CA ALA A 67 12.74 8.68 -13.03
C ALA A 67 12.94 9.59 -14.24
N ALA A 68 13.73 10.66 -14.09
CA ALA A 68 14.05 11.54 -15.21
C ALA A 68 14.82 10.82 -16.31
N ALA A 69 15.79 9.96 -15.96
CA ALA A 69 16.54 9.15 -16.92
C ALA A 69 15.63 8.14 -17.64
N ALA A 70 14.75 7.45 -16.89
CA ALA A 70 13.78 6.50 -17.46
C ALA A 70 12.82 7.18 -18.44
N ILE A 71 12.29 8.36 -18.09
CA ILE A 71 11.43 9.15 -18.98
C ILE A 71 12.18 9.55 -20.25
N ALA A 72 13.42 10.01 -20.13
CA ALA A 72 14.23 10.39 -21.28
C ALA A 72 14.52 9.21 -22.21
N GLU A 73 14.71 8.02 -21.68
CA GLU A 73 14.90 6.79 -22.46
C GLU A 73 13.61 6.39 -23.17
N ILE A 74 12.47 6.35 -22.46
CA ILE A 74 11.16 6.02 -23.05
C ILE A 74 10.80 7.01 -24.16
N ALA A 75 11.09 8.30 -23.99
CA ALA A 75 10.80 9.34 -24.97
C ALA A 75 11.61 9.22 -26.28
N GLN A 76 12.66 8.41 -26.33
CA GLN A 76 13.40 8.13 -27.57
C GLN A 76 12.68 7.12 -28.47
N ASN A 77 11.65 6.47 -27.96
CA ASN A 77 10.90 5.48 -28.73
C ASN A 77 9.64 6.11 -29.34
N ASP A 78 9.68 6.37 -30.64
CA ASP A 78 8.60 6.98 -31.43
C ASP A 78 7.58 5.96 -31.96
N LYS A 79 7.68 4.69 -31.59
CA LYS A 79 6.71 3.66 -31.99
C LYS A 79 5.41 3.82 -31.25
N ALA A 80 4.33 3.94 -32.00
CA ALA A 80 2.99 3.87 -31.44
C ALA A 80 2.74 2.47 -30.84
N LEU A 81 2.45 2.41 -29.55
CA LEU A 81 2.13 1.18 -28.83
C LEU A 81 0.67 1.20 -28.37
N ALA A 82 0.14 0.01 -28.07
CA ALA A 82 -1.13 -0.07 -27.36
C ALA A 82 -0.94 0.43 -25.92
N THR A 83 -1.92 1.15 -25.36
CA THR A 83 -1.82 1.78 -24.03
C THR A 83 -1.43 0.81 -22.90
N ARG A 84 -1.88 -0.45 -22.97
CA ARG A 84 -1.43 -1.50 -22.03
C ARG A 84 0.08 -1.79 -22.15
N LYS A 85 0.65 -1.66 -23.35
CA LYS A 85 2.09 -1.86 -23.55
C LYS A 85 2.90 -0.67 -23.08
N ASP A 86 2.38 0.55 -23.26
CA ASP A 86 2.99 1.76 -22.70
C ASP A 86 3.02 1.69 -21.18
N SER A 87 1.92 1.23 -20.56
CA SER A 87 1.86 0.99 -19.13
C SER A 87 2.92 -0.03 -18.67
N GLN A 88 3.10 -1.13 -19.40
CA GLN A 88 4.13 -2.13 -19.08
C GLN A 88 5.54 -1.58 -19.23
N VAL A 89 5.79 -0.76 -20.26
CA VAL A 89 7.08 -0.06 -20.43
C VAL A 89 7.36 0.83 -19.22
N ALA A 90 6.37 1.59 -18.76
CA ALA A 90 6.50 2.41 -17.57
C ALA A 90 6.73 1.56 -16.29
N LEU A 91 6.02 0.45 -16.12
CA LEU A 91 6.23 -0.47 -14.99
C LEU A 91 7.66 -1.04 -14.99
N ASN A 92 8.17 -1.48 -16.16
CA ASN A 92 9.54 -1.98 -16.28
C ASN A 92 10.59 -0.91 -15.95
N ALA A 93 10.32 0.35 -16.25
CA ALA A 93 11.23 1.45 -16.01
C ALA A 93 11.23 1.92 -14.55
N PHE A 94 10.05 1.99 -13.91
CA PHE A 94 9.89 2.59 -12.59
C PHE A 94 9.91 1.59 -11.43
N ALA A 95 9.39 0.37 -11.62
CA ALA A 95 9.35 -0.62 -10.53
C ALA A 95 10.73 -0.96 -9.94
N PRO A 96 11.83 -1.05 -10.72
CA PRO A 96 13.17 -1.24 -10.14
C PRO A 96 13.65 -0.09 -9.26
N LEU A 97 13.11 1.12 -9.44
CA LEU A 97 13.42 2.32 -8.66
C LEU A 97 12.57 2.45 -7.38
N LEU A 98 11.52 1.67 -7.26
CA LEU A 98 10.51 1.73 -6.19
C LEU A 98 10.33 0.33 -5.56
N PRO A 99 11.24 -0.11 -4.69
CA PRO A 99 11.17 -1.43 -4.08
C PRO A 99 9.93 -1.65 -3.20
N GLU A 100 9.24 -0.59 -2.81
CA GLU A 100 7.95 -0.61 -2.11
C GLU A 100 6.74 -0.79 -3.04
N MET A 101 6.95 -0.79 -4.36
CA MET A 101 5.86 -0.95 -5.32
C MET A 101 5.38 -2.40 -5.34
N ALA A 102 4.10 -2.61 -5.08
CA ALA A 102 3.48 -3.94 -5.10
C ALA A 102 2.09 -3.88 -5.72
N GLY A 103 1.77 -4.80 -6.60
CA GLY A 103 0.46 -4.76 -7.25
C GLY A 103 0.20 -5.95 -8.15
N GLY A 104 -0.79 -5.83 -9.04
CA GLY A 104 -1.16 -6.94 -9.91
C GLY A 104 -2.44 -6.70 -10.69
N SER A 105 -3.17 -7.77 -10.95
CA SER A 105 -4.36 -7.72 -11.79
C SER A 105 -5.52 -8.55 -11.24
N ALA A 106 -6.73 -8.10 -11.53
CA ALA A 106 -7.96 -8.87 -11.33
C ALA A 106 -8.14 -9.88 -12.47
N ASP A 107 -7.27 -10.89 -12.49
CA ASP A 107 -7.25 -12.04 -13.43
C ASP A 107 -7.04 -11.66 -14.92
N LEU A 108 -6.41 -10.53 -15.19
CA LEU A 108 -6.19 -10.02 -16.55
C LEU A 108 -4.71 -9.74 -16.86
N THR A 109 -3.77 -10.31 -16.09
CA THR A 109 -2.33 -10.05 -16.21
C THR A 109 -1.83 -10.12 -17.66
N GLY A 110 -2.13 -11.20 -18.38
CA GLY A 110 -1.71 -11.37 -19.77
C GLY A 110 -2.43 -10.45 -20.77
N SER A 111 -3.56 -9.88 -20.39
CA SER A 111 -4.38 -9.01 -21.25
C SER A 111 -4.10 -7.53 -21.04
N ASN A 112 -3.88 -7.10 -19.80
CA ASN A 112 -3.61 -5.70 -19.44
C ASN A 112 -2.12 -5.41 -19.18
N LEU A 113 -1.26 -6.45 -19.15
CA LEU A 113 0.20 -6.32 -19.03
C LEU A 113 0.62 -5.57 -17.74
N THR A 114 0.01 -5.92 -16.62
CA THR A 114 0.31 -5.31 -15.31
C THR A 114 1.53 -5.90 -14.61
N ASN A 115 2.12 -6.95 -15.14
CA ASN A 115 3.41 -7.47 -14.68
C ASN A 115 4.59 -6.74 -15.37
N HIS A 116 5.69 -6.67 -14.68
CA HIS A 116 6.99 -6.19 -15.15
C HIS A 116 8.05 -7.29 -15.02
N ASP A 117 9.24 -7.07 -15.58
CA ASP A 117 10.30 -8.09 -15.66
C ASP A 117 10.81 -8.57 -14.27
N GLY A 118 10.70 -7.71 -13.26
CA GLY A 118 11.00 -8.03 -11.86
C GLY A 118 9.81 -8.52 -11.03
N SER A 119 8.68 -8.89 -11.64
CA SER A 119 7.50 -9.36 -10.92
C SER A 119 7.73 -10.73 -10.30
N VAL A 120 7.58 -10.82 -8.98
CA VAL A 120 7.64 -12.06 -8.20
C VAL A 120 6.29 -12.27 -7.51
N PRO A 121 5.59 -13.40 -7.74
CA PRO A 121 4.29 -13.64 -7.14
C PRO A 121 4.33 -13.68 -5.61
N VAL A 122 3.39 -13.00 -4.96
CA VAL A 122 3.09 -13.21 -3.54
C VAL A 122 2.29 -14.49 -3.42
N THR A 123 2.78 -15.44 -2.62
CA THR A 123 2.13 -16.73 -2.43
C THR A 123 1.97 -17.06 -0.94
N ARG A 124 1.20 -18.11 -0.64
CA ARG A 124 1.07 -18.61 0.74
C ARG A 124 2.41 -19.13 1.28
N ALA A 125 3.24 -19.68 0.43
CA ALA A 125 4.53 -20.26 0.80
C ALA A 125 5.63 -19.20 0.90
N ASP A 126 5.51 -18.13 0.12
CA ASP A 126 6.46 -17.02 0.06
C ASP A 126 5.72 -15.69 -0.08
N ALA A 127 5.80 -14.87 0.94
CA ALA A 127 5.20 -13.55 1.00
C ALA A 127 6.15 -12.41 0.55
N ALA A 128 7.39 -12.73 0.18
CA ALA A 128 8.41 -11.74 -0.21
C ALA A 128 8.22 -11.19 -1.63
N GLY A 129 7.19 -11.62 -2.36
CA GLY A 129 6.88 -11.14 -3.69
C GLY A 129 6.35 -9.71 -3.74
N ASN A 130 6.26 -9.18 -4.96
CA ASN A 130 5.71 -7.85 -5.25
C ASN A 130 4.53 -7.87 -6.23
N TYR A 131 4.10 -9.07 -6.67
CA TYR A 131 2.99 -9.23 -7.62
C TYR A 131 1.86 -10.07 -7.04
N ILE A 132 0.64 -9.51 -7.08
CA ILE A 132 -0.55 -10.10 -6.48
C ILE A 132 -1.53 -10.52 -7.57
N TYR A 133 -1.82 -11.81 -7.64
CA TYR A 133 -2.91 -12.35 -8.47
C TYR A 133 -4.24 -12.25 -7.71
N TYR A 134 -4.97 -11.15 -7.91
CA TYR A 134 -6.21 -10.90 -7.17
C TYR A 134 -7.37 -11.83 -7.56
N GLY A 135 -7.27 -12.52 -8.71
CA GLY A 135 -8.39 -13.24 -9.30
C GLY A 135 -9.48 -12.28 -9.79
N VAL A 136 -10.64 -12.79 -10.19
CA VAL A 136 -11.78 -11.97 -10.66
C VAL A 136 -12.43 -11.27 -9.46
N ARG A 137 -11.80 -10.21 -8.94
CA ARG A 137 -12.18 -9.50 -7.70
C ARG A 137 -11.81 -8.02 -7.75
N GLU A 138 -12.39 -7.26 -8.64
CA GLU A 138 -12.05 -5.85 -8.86
C GLU A 138 -12.30 -4.99 -7.61
N PHE A 139 -13.42 -5.21 -6.92
CA PHE A 139 -13.71 -4.52 -5.66
C PHE A 139 -12.67 -4.85 -4.59
N ALA A 140 -12.38 -6.14 -4.38
CA ALA A 140 -11.42 -6.58 -3.37
C ALA A 140 -10.01 -6.10 -3.72
N MET A 141 -9.60 -6.11 -4.99
CA MET A 141 -8.33 -5.54 -5.44
C MET A 141 -8.19 -4.08 -5.02
N ALA A 142 -9.17 -3.24 -5.36
CA ALA A 142 -9.15 -1.83 -5.00
C ALA A 142 -9.20 -1.62 -3.47
N ALA A 143 -10.00 -2.41 -2.74
CA ALA A 143 -10.08 -2.33 -1.27
C ALA A 143 -8.78 -2.77 -0.58
N VAL A 144 -8.10 -3.80 -1.10
CA VAL A 144 -6.77 -4.23 -0.62
C VAL A 144 -5.74 -3.13 -0.85
N MET A 145 -5.74 -2.50 -2.04
CA MET A 145 -4.85 -1.37 -2.32
C MET A 145 -5.08 -0.22 -1.33
N ASN A 146 -6.34 0.15 -1.06
CA ASN A 146 -6.65 1.15 -0.04
C ASN A 146 -6.06 0.76 1.33
N GLY A 147 -6.23 -0.50 1.74
CA GLY A 147 -5.66 -1.00 2.99
C GLY A 147 -4.14 -0.96 3.03
N MET A 148 -3.46 -1.30 1.92
CA MET A 148 -2.00 -1.21 1.82
C MET A 148 -1.50 0.24 1.93
N THR A 149 -2.16 1.18 1.26
CA THR A 149 -1.82 2.61 1.34
C THR A 149 -2.00 3.14 2.76
N LEU A 150 -3.13 2.82 3.42
CA LEU A 150 -3.41 3.24 4.80
C LEU A 150 -2.45 2.61 5.82
N HIS A 151 -1.99 1.39 5.58
CA HIS A 151 -0.98 0.75 6.42
C HIS A 151 0.36 1.48 6.33
N GLY A 152 0.67 2.05 5.16
CA GLY A 152 1.96 2.65 4.86
C GLY A 152 3.03 1.64 4.45
N GLY A 153 4.12 2.15 3.90
CA GLY A 153 5.28 1.34 3.49
C GLY A 153 5.16 0.66 2.12
N PHE A 154 4.03 0.86 1.40
CA PHE A 154 3.78 0.31 0.08
C PHE A 154 3.23 1.37 -0.87
N ILE A 155 3.56 1.24 -2.15
CA ILE A 155 2.93 1.94 -3.27
C ILE A 155 2.16 0.88 -4.07
N PRO A 156 0.86 0.67 -3.77
CA PRO A 156 0.09 -0.35 -4.45
C PRO A 156 -0.35 0.09 -5.84
N TYR A 157 -0.45 -0.87 -6.76
CA TYR A 157 -1.09 -0.67 -8.05
C TYR A 157 -1.98 -1.88 -8.41
N GLY A 158 -2.97 -1.64 -9.25
CA GLY A 158 -3.87 -2.70 -9.69
C GLY A 158 -4.42 -2.43 -11.08
N GLY A 159 -4.65 -3.48 -11.84
CA GLY A 159 -5.14 -3.38 -13.19
C GLY A 159 -6.33 -4.29 -13.48
N THR A 160 -7.26 -3.73 -14.25
CA THR A 160 -8.38 -4.43 -14.85
C THR A 160 -8.77 -3.76 -16.16
N PHE A 161 -9.73 -4.29 -16.90
CA PHE A 161 -10.28 -3.54 -18.02
C PHE A 161 -11.14 -2.36 -17.52
N LEU A 162 -11.15 -1.26 -18.28
CA LEU A 162 -11.87 -0.04 -17.93
C LEU A 162 -13.35 -0.33 -17.61
N THR A 163 -14.01 -1.19 -18.40
CA THR A 163 -15.40 -1.58 -18.17
C THR A 163 -15.64 -2.25 -16.82
N PHE A 164 -14.63 -2.90 -16.24
CA PHE A 164 -14.74 -3.59 -14.95
C PHE A 164 -14.46 -2.67 -13.76
N SER A 165 -14.08 -1.41 -13.97
CA SER A 165 -14.00 -0.40 -12.92
C SER A 165 -15.35 -0.17 -12.24
N ASP A 166 -16.46 -0.46 -12.91
CA ASP A 166 -17.80 -0.43 -12.33
C ASP A 166 -17.94 -1.37 -11.13
N TYR A 167 -17.28 -2.52 -11.14
CA TYR A 167 -17.26 -3.44 -10.00
C TYR A 167 -16.42 -2.89 -8.83
N ALA A 168 -15.39 -2.09 -9.09
CA ALA A 168 -14.51 -1.50 -8.08
C ALA A 168 -15.01 -0.15 -7.54
N ARG A 169 -16.08 0.42 -8.10
CA ARG A 169 -16.52 1.81 -7.88
C ARG A 169 -16.60 2.22 -6.41
N ASN A 170 -17.15 1.39 -5.54
CA ASN A 170 -17.27 1.75 -4.13
C ASN A 170 -15.92 1.83 -3.40
N ALA A 171 -14.97 0.96 -3.73
CA ALA A 171 -13.62 1.02 -3.17
C ALA A 171 -12.86 2.26 -3.68
N LEU A 172 -12.99 2.60 -4.98
CA LEU A 172 -12.43 3.82 -5.57
C LEU A 172 -13.02 5.08 -4.93
N ARG A 173 -14.34 5.08 -4.70
CA ARG A 173 -15.00 6.17 -3.97
C ARG A 173 -14.45 6.32 -2.55
N MET A 174 -14.20 5.22 -1.85
CA MET A 174 -13.60 5.25 -0.51
C MET A 174 -12.18 5.77 -0.53
N ALA A 175 -11.36 5.39 -1.53
CA ALA A 175 -10.03 5.97 -1.69
C ALA A 175 -10.09 7.52 -1.79
N ALA A 176 -10.98 8.04 -2.62
CA ALA A 176 -11.18 9.49 -2.76
C ALA A 176 -11.67 10.16 -1.46
N LEU A 177 -12.54 9.50 -0.68
CA LEU A 177 -13.01 10.02 0.61
C LEU A 177 -11.94 10.01 1.70
N MET A 178 -11.01 9.06 1.63
CA MET A 178 -9.90 8.91 2.58
C MET A 178 -8.65 9.71 2.14
N GLU A 179 -8.71 10.35 0.96
CA GLU A 179 -7.60 11.15 0.39
C GLU A 179 -6.31 10.33 0.20
N ILE A 180 -6.46 9.10 -0.31
CA ILE A 180 -5.37 8.16 -0.59
C ILE A 180 -5.28 7.76 -2.05
#